data_4aef5623279d67159df11256731166f2
#
_entry.id   4aef5623279d67159df11256731166f2
#
_cell.length_a   1.000
_cell.length_b   1.000
_cell.length_c   1.000
_cell.angle_alpha   90.00
_cell.angle_beta   90.00
_cell.angle_gamma   90.00
#
_symmetry.space_group_name_H-M   'P 1'
#
loop_
_entity.id
_entity.type
_entity.pdbx_description
1 polymer ?
#
loop_
_entity_poly.entity_id
_entity_poly.type
_entity_poly.pdbx_seq_one_letter_code
_entity_poly.pdbx_strand_id
1 'polypeptide(L)'
;MIGWLLCAAIDRHSDHSMSLDYFIKKSIPCYGNQDVCDNYQGCNLLPKVLMLDGYKIQHFELDHNAPNTAFVVDLDNGVRLLYVTDTKSVSKRVKNVNYAIVECNHDFDTIIDNLVNDDASRSHPENHLSLDACIDYLKEIYSPALQGIVLWHLSDTNIDAKKALERVKEELGFDRVWIAEKGLEIELEKEEF
;
A
#
# COMPACT_ATOMS: atom_id res chain seq x y z
N MET A 1 -21.80 15.33 -10.86
CA MET A 1 -20.75 15.02 -9.88
C MET A 1 -19.41 15.36 -10.52
N ILE A 2 -18.74 16.40 -10.07
CA ILE A 2 -17.34 16.68 -10.46
C ILE A 2 -16.50 15.85 -9.47
N GLY A 3 -16.09 14.68 -9.89
CA GLY A 3 -15.16 13.88 -9.12
C GLY A 3 -13.82 14.61 -9.06
N TRP A 4 -13.35 14.92 -7.87
CA TRP A 4 -12.01 15.45 -7.67
C TRP A 4 -11.02 14.33 -7.94
N LEU A 5 -10.19 14.49 -8.96
CA LEU A 5 -9.06 13.62 -9.20
C LEU A 5 -7.85 14.21 -8.48
N LEU A 6 -7.23 13.40 -7.64
CA LEU A 6 -6.03 13.72 -6.88
C LEU A 6 -4.97 12.68 -7.24
N CYS A 7 -3.73 13.13 -7.37
CA CYS A 7 -2.58 12.25 -7.45
C CYS A 7 -1.70 12.44 -6.21
N ALA A 8 -1.33 11.35 -5.56
CA ALA A 8 -0.36 11.36 -4.47
C ALA A 8 0.72 10.33 -4.75
N ALA A 9 1.98 10.76 -4.77
CA ALA A 9 3.12 9.87 -4.89
C ALA A 9 3.65 9.51 -3.50
N ILE A 10 3.95 8.23 -3.31
CA ILE A 10 4.47 7.70 -2.05
C ILE A 10 5.95 8.02 -1.89
N ASP A 11 6.72 7.91 -2.97
CA ASP A 11 8.15 8.22 -3.04
C ASP A 11 8.55 8.66 -4.46
N ARG A 12 9.85 8.85 -4.71
CA ARG A 12 10.42 9.30 -5.99
C ARG A 12 10.75 8.18 -6.97
N HIS A 13 10.61 6.90 -6.61
CA HIS A 13 10.89 5.82 -7.54
C HIS A 13 9.98 5.90 -8.77
N SER A 14 10.50 5.48 -9.93
CA SER A 14 9.82 5.71 -11.22
C SER A 14 8.47 5.04 -11.33
N ASP A 15 8.29 3.89 -10.72
CA ASP A 15 7.04 3.13 -10.69
C ASP A 15 5.93 3.84 -9.88
N HIS A 16 6.30 4.73 -8.94
CA HIS A 16 5.37 5.50 -8.12
C HIS A 16 5.21 6.96 -8.56
N SER A 17 6.16 7.51 -9.30
CA SER A 17 6.20 8.95 -9.59
C SER A 17 6.21 9.32 -11.08
N MET A 18 6.50 8.39 -11.99
CA MET A 18 6.65 8.68 -13.43
C MET A 18 5.45 9.36 -14.08
N SER A 19 4.26 9.17 -13.54
CA SER A 19 3.02 9.77 -14.07
C SER A 19 2.74 11.16 -13.52
N LEU A 20 3.50 11.67 -12.54
CA LEU A 20 3.23 12.97 -11.91
C LEU A 20 3.26 14.11 -12.92
N ASP A 21 4.25 14.16 -13.82
CA ASP A 21 4.34 15.19 -14.86
C ASP A 21 3.11 15.23 -15.77
N TYR A 22 2.54 14.07 -16.06
CA TYR A 22 1.31 14.00 -16.85
C TYR A 22 0.14 14.63 -16.10
N PHE A 23 -0.04 14.29 -14.82
CA PHE A 23 -1.13 14.83 -14.00
C PHE A 23 -0.96 16.33 -13.73
N ILE A 24 0.26 16.79 -13.46
CA ILE A 24 0.59 18.21 -13.27
C ILE A 24 0.22 19.01 -14.54
N LYS A 25 0.63 18.53 -15.73
CA LYS A 25 0.29 19.15 -17.02
C LYS A 25 -1.21 19.20 -17.29
N LYS A 26 -1.98 18.30 -16.69
CA LYS A 26 -3.45 18.30 -16.74
C LYS A 26 -4.12 19.14 -15.66
N SER A 27 -3.34 19.90 -14.90
CA SER A 27 -3.82 20.72 -13.76
C SER A 27 -4.54 19.89 -12.69
N ILE A 28 -4.17 18.62 -12.55
CA ILE A 28 -4.64 17.77 -11.48
C ILE A 28 -3.73 18.01 -10.26
N PRO A 29 -4.27 18.35 -9.08
CA PRO A 29 -3.46 18.55 -7.89
C PRO A 29 -2.66 17.29 -7.56
N CYS A 30 -1.32 17.43 -7.52
CA CYS A 30 -0.40 16.37 -7.14
C CYS A 30 0.25 16.71 -5.81
N TYR A 31 0.39 15.70 -4.96
CA TYR A 31 0.99 15.83 -3.64
C TYR A 31 2.07 14.77 -3.44
N GLY A 32 3.09 15.10 -2.65
CA GLY A 32 4.17 14.18 -2.31
C GLY A 32 4.93 14.65 -1.08
N ASN A 33 5.86 13.82 -0.61
CA ASN A 33 6.83 14.25 0.38
C ASN A 33 7.84 15.25 -0.23
N GLN A 34 8.77 15.78 0.58
CA GLN A 34 9.73 16.77 0.12
C GLN A 34 10.60 16.23 -1.03
N ASP A 35 11.04 14.98 -0.96
CA ASP A 35 11.91 14.37 -1.97
C ASP A 35 11.19 14.25 -3.34
N VAL A 36 9.90 13.92 -3.35
CA VAL A 36 9.07 13.94 -4.56
C VAL A 36 8.91 15.36 -5.10
N CYS A 37 8.59 16.33 -4.24
CA CYS A 37 8.35 17.72 -4.66
C CYS A 37 9.61 18.41 -5.17
N ASP A 38 10.78 18.03 -4.68
CA ASP A 38 12.07 18.55 -5.17
C ASP A 38 12.39 18.07 -6.61
N ASN A 39 11.83 16.92 -7.00
CA ASN A 39 12.01 16.35 -8.32
C ASN A 39 10.92 16.71 -9.34
N TYR A 40 9.73 17.08 -8.88
CA TYR A 40 8.56 17.34 -9.75
C TYR A 40 8.01 18.76 -9.54
N GLN A 41 8.38 19.69 -10.43
CA GLN A 41 7.89 21.07 -10.38
C GLN A 41 6.36 21.12 -10.56
N GLY A 42 5.67 21.69 -9.56
CA GLY A 42 4.20 21.73 -9.52
C GLY A 42 3.57 20.65 -8.63
N CYS A 43 4.38 19.77 -8.03
CA CYS A 43 3.95 18.94 -6.92
C CYS A 43 3.79 19.78 -5.66
N ASN A 44 2.75 19.55 -4.89
CA ASN A 44 2.49 20.21 -3.62
C ASN A 44 3.01 19.35 -2.48
N LEU A 45 3.65 19.99 -1.49
CA LEU A 45 4.05 19.28 -0.29
C LEU A 45 2.83 18.75 0.45
N LEU A 46 2.85 17.47 0.77
CA LEU A 46 1.76 16.79 1.48
C LEU A 46 1.65 17.34 2.91
N PRO A 47 0.53 17.98 3.30
CA PRO A 47 0.34 18.44 4.67
C PRO A 47 0.05 17.26 5.60
N LYS A 48 0.30 17.40 6.91
CA LYS A 48 0.01 16.33 7.92
C LYS A 48 -1.40 15.76 7.81
N VAL A 49 -2.35 16.59 7.43
CA VAL A 49 -3.74 16.23 7.14
C VAL A 49 -4.18 17.03 5.93
N LEU A 50 -4.55 16.34 4.87
CA LEU A 50 -5.16 16.93 3.69
C LEU A 50 -6.67 16.70 3.74
N MET A 51 -7.44 17.78 3.73
CA MET A 51 -8.91 17.74 3.67
C MET A 51 -9.35 18.05 2.26
N LEU A 52 -10.08 17.15 1.66
CA LEU A 52 -10.73 17.31 0.36
C LEU A 52 -12.23 17.07 0.53
N ASP A 53 -13.04 17.48 -0.46
CA ASP A 53 -14.46 17.19 -0.44
C ASP A 53 -14.71 15.68 -0.48
N GLY A 54 -15.27 15.11 0.59
CA GLY A 54 -15.51 13.70 0.76
C GLY A 54 -14.32 12.86 1.28
N TYR A 55 -13.14 13.48 1.53
CA TYR A 55 -11.95 12.72 1.96
C TYR A 55 -11.13 13.47 3.00
N LYS A 56 -10.63 12.71 3.99
CA LYS A 56 -9.56 13.16 4.89
C LYS A 56 -8.38 12.23 4.73
N ILE A 57 -7.25 12.75 4.27
CA ILE A 57 -6.03 12.00 4.06
C ILE A 57 -5.02 12.36 5.14
N GLN A 58 -4.55 11.35 5.86
CA GLN A 58 -3.44 11.42 6.80
C GLN A 58 -2.32 10.53 6.28
N HIS A 59 -1.09 10.79 6.69
CA HIS A 59 0.05 10.01 6.26
C HIS A 59 1.04 9.78 7.40
N PHE A 60 1.94 8.82 7.21
CA PHE A 60 3.07 8.56 8.07
C PHE A 60 4.24 7.98 7.27
N GLU A 61 5.44 8.19 7.79
CA GLU A 61 6.67 7.71 7.16
C GLU A 61 6.80 6.19 7.28
N LEU A 62 7.41 5.59 6.25
CA LEU A 62 7.74 4.18 6.16
C LEU A 62 9.27 3.99 6.09
N ASP A 63 9.74 2.82 6.51
CA ASP A 63 11.15 2.44 6.45
C ASP A 63 11.48 1.85 5.07
N HIS A 64 12.08 2.67 4.22
CA HIS A 64 12.49 2.30 2.88
C HIS A 64 13.84 2.93 2.54
N ASN A 65 14.47 2.53 1.41
CA ASN A 65 15.74 3.08 0.93
C ASN A 65 15.63 4.53 0.40
N ALA A 66 14.41 5.01 0.14
CA ALA A 66 14.07 6.41 -0.14
C ALA A 66 13.00 6.87 0.87
N PRO A 67 12.86 8.20 1.13
CA PRO A 67 11.75 8.72 1.92
C PRO A 67 10.40 8.26 1.34
N ASN A 68 9.68 7.45 2.08
CA ASN A 68 8.44 6.83 1.64
C ASN A 68 7.29 7.11 2.61
N THR A 69 6.06 7.03 2.11
CA THR A 69 4.86 7.52 2.79
C THR A 69 3.69 6.54 2.66
N ALA A 70 3.15 6.12 3.78
CA ALA A 70 1.85 5.43 3.85
C ALA A 70 0.70 6.41 4.00
N PHE A 71 -0.49 6.01 3.56
CA PHE A 71 -1.70 6.81 3.64
C PHE A 71 -2.80 6.15 4.46
N VAL A 72 -3.51 6.98 5.21
CA VAL A 72 -4.80 6.64 5.84
C VAL A 72 -5.84 7.58 5.27
N VAL A 73 -6.82 7.03 4.58
CA VAL A 73 -7.88 7.79 3.93
C VAL A 73 -9.21 7.51 4.63
N ASP A 74 -9.79 8.53 5.24
CA ASP A 74 -11.14 8.48 5.78
C ASP A 74 -12.11 9.03 4.70
N LEU A 75 -13.04 8.20 4.23
CA LEU A 75 -14.04 8.53 3.24
C LEU A 75 -15.30 9.13 3.92
N ASP A 76 -16.12 9.86 3.17
CA ASP A 76 -17.36 10.49 3.66
C ASP A 76 -18.43 9.47 4.10
N ASN A 77 -18.41 8.25 3.52
CA ASN A 77 -19.26 7.13 3.95
C ASN A 77 -18.77 6.45 5.24
N GLY A 78 -17.73 7.00 5.88
CA GLY A 78 -17.16 6.50 7.14
C GLY A 78 -16.20 5.32 6.99
N VAL A 79 -15.86 4.91 5.78
CA VAL A 79 -14.82 3.92 5.52
C VAL A 79 -13.44 4.49 5.81
N ARG A 80 -12.61 3.73 6.49
CA ARG A 80 -11.18 4.00 6.68
C ARG A 80 -10.34 3.02 5.88
N LEU A 81 -9.62 3.54 4.90
CA LEU A 81 -8.68 2.82 4.06
C LEU A 81 -7.24 3.07 4.53
N LEU A 82 -6.46 1.99 4.65
CA LEU A 82 -5.02 2.04 4.87
C LEU A 82 -4.30 1.59 3.60
N TYR A 83 -3.28 2.35 3.18
CA TYR A 83 -2.41 2.02 2.06
C TYR A 83 -0.94 2.04 2.49
N VAL A 84 -0.27 0.90 2.38
CA VAL A 84 1.12 0.68 2.76
C VAL A 84 1.83 -0.09 1.66
N THR A 85 2.91 0.47 1.13
CA THR A 85 3.75 -0.20 0.13
C THR A 85 5.19 0.29 0.23
N ASP A 86 6.12 -0.46 -0.34
CA ASP A 86 7.55 -0.16 -0.38
C ASP A 86 8.13 0.12 1.01
N THR A 87 8.14 -0.88 1.84
CA THR A 87 8.65 -0.73 3.20
C THR A 87 9.26 -2.03 3.73
N LYS A 88 10.32 -1.89 4.53
CA LYS A 88 10.90 -3.02 5.26
C LYS A 88 10.05 -3.43 6.46
N SER A 89 9.40 -2.42 7.07
CA SER A 89 8.63 -2.62 8.29
C SER A 89 7.61 -1.49 8.50
N VAL A 90 6.56 -1.79 9.25
CA VAL A 90 5.53 -0.80 9.61
C VAL A 90 5.42 -0.69 11.12
N SER A 91 5.87 0.43 11.68
CA SER A 91 5.82 0.66 13.13
C SER A 91 4.49 1.28 13.60
N LYS A 92 3.78 1.97 12.70
CA LYS A 92 2.53 2.67 13.00
C LYS A 92 1.34 1.74 12.99
N ARG A 93 0.69 1.58 14.14
CA ARG A 93 -0.57 0.83 14.25
C ARG A 93 -1.77 1.72 14.02
N VAL A 94 -2.45 1.52 12.90
CA VAL A 94 -3.66 2.26 12.53
C VAL A 94 -4.89 1.51 13.06
N LYS A 95 -5.73 2.21 13.82
CA LYS A 95 -6.94 1.62 14.43
C LYS A 95 -8.16 1.79 13.53
N ASN A 96 -9.10 0.85 13.68
CA ASN A 96 -10.41 0.88 13.03
C ASN A 96 -10.30 0.98 11.50
N VAL A 97 -9.35 0.25 10.92
CA VAL A 97 -9.21 0.11 9.46
C VAL A 97 -10.36 -0.77 8.95
N ASN A 98 -11.06 -0.29 7.91
CA ASN A 98 -12.06 -1.08 7.20
C ASN A 98 -11.45 -1.84 6.03
N TYR A 99 -10.55 -1.21 5.28
CA TYR A 99 -9.85 -1.84 4.17
C TYR A 99 -8.36 -1.56 4.27
N ALA A 100 -7.55 -2.58 4.11
CA ALA A 100 -6.10 -2.48 4.13
C ALA A 100 -5.51 -2.94 2.79
N ILE A 101 -4.79 -2.05 2.11
CA ILE A 101 -3.94 -2.38 0.97
C ILE A 101 -2.51 -2.40 1.49
N VAL A 102 -1.92 -3.59 1.59
CA VAL A 102 -0.62 -3.78 2.24
C VAL A 102 0.31 -4.57 1.35
N GLU A 103 1.55 -4.11 1.27
CA GLU A 103 2.61 -4.82 0.58
C GLU A 103 2.79 -6.24 1.14
N CYS A 104 3.00 -7.20 0.22
CA CYS A 104 3.35 -8.58 0.53
C CYS A 104 4.33 -9.05 -0.55
N ASN A 105 5.59 -8.57 -0.48
CA ASN A 105 6.50 -8.62 -1.61
C ASN A 105 7.17 -9.98 -1.80
N HIS A 106 7.65 -10.60 -0.73
CA HIS A 106 8.46 -11.79 -0.82
C HIS A 106 8.19 -12.78 0.32
N ASP A 107 8.53 -14.03 0.06
CA ASP A 107 8.54 -15.12 1.04
C ASP A 107 9.94 -15.74 1.10
N PHE A 108 10.48 -15.91 2.30
CA PHE A 108 11.83 -16.41 2.49
C PHE A 108 12.01 -17.85 1.99
N ASP A 109 10.99 -18.70 2.12
CA ASP A 109 11.04 -20.07 1.63
C ASP A 109 11.16 -20.09 0.11
N THR A 110 10.39 -19.25 -0.60
CA THR A 110 10.48 -19.09 -2.05
C THR A 110 11.85 -18.58 -2.50
N ILE A 111 12.43 -17.62 -1.76
CA ILE A 111 13.78 -17.10 -2.05
C ILE A 111 14.83 -18.22 -1.89
N ILE A 112 14.74 -19.02 -0.83
CA ILE A 112 15.67 -20.13 -0.58
C ILE A 112 15.55 -21.15 -1.71
N ASP A 113 14.35 -21.52 -2.11
CA ASP A 113 14.10 -22.45 -3.22
C ASP A 113 14.69 -21.94 -4.54
N ASN A 114 14.54 -20.66 -4.84
CA ASN A 114 15.12 -20.04 -6.02
C ASN A 114 16.66 -20.05 -5.99
N LEU A 115 17.27 -19.78 -4.83
CA LEU A 115 18.73 -19.86 -4.67
C LEU A 115 19.28 -21.28 -4.89
N VAL A 116 18.57 -22.29 -4.40
CA VAL A 116 18.96 -23.70 -4.59
C VAL A 116 18.86 -24.12 -6.05
N ASN A 117 17.90 -23.58 -6.80
CA ASN A 117 17.67 -23.91 -8.21
C ASN A 117 18.44 -23.00 -9.19
N ASP A 118 19.37 -22.15 -8.71
CA ASP A 118 20.17 -21.20 -9.49
C ASP A 118 19.33 -20.18 -10.30
N ASP A 119 18.11 -19.93 -9.82
CA ASP A 119 17.14 -18.99 -10.41
C ASP A 119 17.04 -17.70 -9.57
N ALA A 120 18.18 -17.25 -9.04
CA ALA A 120 18.25 -16.12 -8.13
C ALA A 120 17.83 -14.82 -8.81
N SER A 121 16.70 -14.28 -8.38
CA SER A 121 16.26 -12.93 -8.75
C SER A 121 17.25 -11.88 -8.24
N ARG A 122 17.50 -10.83 -9.06
CA ARG A 122 18.27 -9.63 -8.67
C ARG A 122 17.46 -8.64 -7.86
N SER A 123 16.30 -9.02 -7.36
CA SER A 123 15.47 -8.15 -6.52
C SER A 123 16.15 -7.92 -5.16
N HIS A 124 15.86 -6.78 -4.56
CA HIS A 124 16.37 -6.38 -3.24
C HIS A 124 15.26 -6.57 -2.18
N PRO A 125 14.95 -7.82 -1.79
CA PRO A 125 13.83 -8.11 -0.89
C PRO A 125 14.00 -7.43 0.47
N GLU A 126 15.23 -7.13 0.88
CA GLU A 126 15.54 -6.44 2.14
C GLU A 126 14.93 -5.04 2.29
N ASN A 127 14.43 -4.46 1.18
CA ASN A 127 13.77 -3.14 1.19
C ASN A 127 12.25 -3.23 1.21
N HIS A 128 11.70 -4.44 1.19
CA HIS A 128 10.28 -4.71 1.04
C HIS A 128 9.73 -5.59 2.16
N LEU A 129 8.42 -5.54 2.36
CA LEU A 129 7.74 -6.28 3.41
C LEU A 129 7.62 -7.76 3.04
N SER A 130 8.16 -8.64 3.88
CA SER A 130 8.01 -10.08 3.71
C SER A 130 6.58 -10.53 4.04
N LEU A 131 6.21 -11.73 3.59
CA LEU A 131 4.92 -12.35 3.92
C LEU A 131 4.72 -12.47 5.44
N ASP A 132 5.74 -12.89 6.20
CA ASP A 132 5.65 -12.98 7.65
C ASP A 132 5.40 -11.60 8.29
N ALA A 133 6.17 -10.59 7.90
CA ALA A 133 6.01 -9.23 8.42
C ALA A 133 4.65 -8.60 8.01
N CYS A 134 4.16 -8.91 6.82
CA CYS A 134 2.82 -8.52 6.38
C CYS A 134 1.74 -9.12 7.27
N ILE A 135 1.80 -10.43 7.52
CA ILE A 135 0.86 -11.14 8.40
C ILE A 135 0.90 -10.58 9.82
N ASP A 136 2.10 -10.38 10.38
CA ASP A 136 2.26 -9.83 11.73
C ASP A 136 1.65 -8.43 11.81
N TYR A 137 1.92 -7.57 10.83
CA TYR A 137 1.31 -6.25 10.79
C TYR A 137 -0.21 -6.29 10.66
N LEU A 138 -0.75 -7.16 9.81
CA LEU A 138 -2.18 -7.34 9.65
C LEU A 138 -2.84 -7.82 10.95
N LYS A 139 -2.20 -8.72 11.70
CA LYS A 139 -2.66 -9.15 13.04
C LYS A 139 -2.70 -7.99 14.04
N GLU A 140 -1.71 -7.09 13.99
CA GLU A 140 -1.64 -5.93 14.88
C GLU A 140 -2.74 -4.88 14.64
N ILE A 141 -3.16 -4.70 13.39
CA ILE A 141 -4.23 -3.75 13.02
C ILE A 141 -5.62 -4.40 12.95
N TYR A 142 -5.68 -5.73 13.10
CA TYR A 142 -6.93 -6.48 13.05
C TYR A 142 -7.93 -5.99 14.10
N SER A 143 -9.16 -5.77 13.68
CA SER A 143 -10.28 -5.41 14.56
C SER A 143 -11.58 -5.83 13.90
N PRO A 144 -12.71 -5.88 14.64
CA PRO A 144 -14.03 -6.16 14.06
C PRO A 144 -14.46 -5.19 12.94
N ALA A 145 -13.79 -4.01 12.85
CA ALA A 145 -14.06 -3.07 11.78
C ALA A 145 -13.46 -3.46 10.43
N LEU A 146 -12.53 -4.43 10.39
CA LEU A 146 -11.85 -4.84 9.16
C LEU A 146 -12.80 -5.60 8.24
N GLN A 147 -12.94 -5.13 7.01
CA GLN A 147 -13.87 -5.62 6.01
C GLN A 147 -13.19 -6.17 4.76
N GLY A 148 -11.92 -5.82 4.54
CA GLY A 148 -11.16 -6.30 3.38
C GLY A 148 -9.67 -6.03 3.46
N ILE A 149 -8.90 -6.95 2.87
CA ILE A 149 -7.44 -6.85 2.72
C ILE A 149 -7.09 -7.06 1.26
N VAL A 150 -6.23 -6.21 0.72
CA VAL A 150 -5.63 -6.38 -0.60
C VAL A 150 -4.13 -6.53 -0.43
N LEU A 151 -3.61 -7.68 -0.81
CA LEU A 151 -2.19 -7.92 -0.90
C LEU A 151 -1.66 -7.25 -2.16
N TRP A 152 -0.67 -6.39 -1.99
CA TRP A 152 -0.16 -5.49 -3.01
C TRP A 152 1.34 -5.66 -3.19
N HIS A 153 1.88 -5.24 -4.33
CA HIS A 153 3.32 -5.17 -4.61
C HIS A 153 4.04 -6.52 -4.45
N LEU A 154 3.40 -7.60 -4.88
CA LEU A 154 3.98 -8.94 -4.86
C LEU A 154 5.09 -9.04 -5.91
N SER A 155 6.21 -9.67 -5.57
CA SER A 155 7.28 -9.97 -6.52
C SER A 155 6.88 -11.12 -7.45
N ASP A 156 7.15 -10.97 -8.73
CA ASP A 156 6.88 -12.03 -9.73
C ASP A 156 7.68 -13.31 -9.49
N THR A 157 8.79 -13.23 -8.76
CA THR A 157 9.74 -14.32 -8.59
C THR A 157 9.96 -14.78 -7.15
N ASN A 158 9.75 -13.88 -6.17
CA ASN A 158 10.13 -14.13 -4.78
C ASN A 158 8.95 -14.52 -3.88
N ILE A 159 7.76 -14.71 -4.43
CA ILE A 159 6.58 -15.14 -3.69
C ILE A 159 5.62 -15.93 -4.59
N ASP A 160 5.05 -16.99 -4.03
CA ASP A 160 3.88 -17.64 -4.64
C ASP A 160 2.62 -16.93 -4.15
N ALA A 161 2.03 -16.13 -5.02
CA ALA A 161 0.88 -15.29 -4.70
C ALA A 161 -0.32 -16.09 -4.14
N LYS A 162 -0.58 -17.31 -4.65
CA LYS A 162 -1.68 -18.15 -4.17
C LYS A 162 -1.41 -18.68 -2.78
N LYS A 163 -0.21 -19.19 -2.53
CA LYS A 163 0.19 -19.66 -1.18
C LYS A 163 0.16 -18.51 -0.17
N ALA A 164 0.64 -17.33 -0.55
CA ALA A 164 0.59 -16.15 0.29
C ALA A 164 -0.86 -15.77 0.66
N LEU A 165 -1.77 -15.75 -0.32
CA LEU A 165 -3.18 -15.48 -0.11
C LEU A 165 -3.82 -16.46 0.87
N GLU A 166 -3.60 -17.77 0.67
CA GLU A 166 -4.14 -18.82 1.52
C GLU A 166 -3.59 -18.71 2.95
N ARG A 167 -2.29 -18.48 3.09
CA ARG A 167 -1.63 -18.33 4.38
C ARG A 167 -2.14 -17.11 5.16
N VAL A 168 -2.31 -15.97 4.49
CA VAL A 168 -2.89 -14.76 5.12
C VAL A 168 -4.30 -15.04 5.61
N LYS A 169 -5.15 -15.69 4.82
CA LYS A 169 -6.52 -16.06 5.21
C LYS A 169 -6.54 -16.98 6.43
N GLU A 170 -5.72 -18.03 6.40
CA GLU A 170 -5.64 -19.02 7.46
C GLU A 170 -5.16 -18.39 8.78
N GLU A 171 -4.06 -17.65 8.75
CA GLU A 171 -3.45 -17.10 9.95
C GLU A 171 -4.25 -15.96 10.60
N LEU A 172 -5.06 -15.24 9.80
CA LEU A 172 -5.97 -14.21 10.30
C LEU A 172 -7.37 -14.73 10.63
N GLY A 173 -7.73 -15.94 10.13
CA GLY A 173 -9.12 -16.41 10.18
C GLY A 173 -10.08 -15.49 9.44
N PHE A 174 -9.64 -14.91 8.31
CA PHE A 174 -10.36 -13.86 7.59
C PHE A 174 -10.34 -14.11 6.08
N ASP A 175 -11.52 -14.29 5.48
CA ASP A 175 -11.65 -14.74 4.07
C ASP A 175 -11.63 -13.62 3.03
N ARG A 176 -11.96 -12.38 3.41
CA ARG A 176 -12.04 -11.24 2.49
C ARG A 176 -10.64 -10.65 2.21
N VAL A 177 -9.80 -11.49 1.62
CA VAL A 177 -8.42 -11.15 1.21
C VAL A 177 -8.31 -11.38 -0.29
N TRP A 178 -7.74 -10.41 -1.01
CA TRP A 178 -7.52 -10.45 -2.45
C TRP A 178 -6.06 -10.14 -2.77
N ILE A 179 -5.62 -10.56 -3.94
CA ILE A 179 -4.37 -10.12 -4.57
C ILE A 179 -4.70 -8.99 -5.53
N ALA A 180 -3.92 -7.92 -5.51
CA ALA A 180 -4.05 -6.83 -6.46
C ALA A 180 -3.65 -7.30 -7.86
N GLU A 181 -4.64 -7.55 -8.69
CA GLU A 181 -4.50 -7.94 -10.08
C GLU A 181 -5.15 -6.92 -11.00
N LYS A 182 -4.75 -6.92 -12.28
CA LYS A 182 -5.34 -6.03 -13.27
C LYS A 182 -6.85 -6.30 -13.42
N GLY A 183 -7.64 -5.27 -13.15
CA GLY A 183 -9.10 -5.34 -13.24
C GLY A 183 -9.79 -5.73 -11.94
N LEU A 184 -9.06 -5.89 -10.83
CA LEU A 184 -9.68 -6.03 -9.51
C LEU A 184 -10.46 -4.75 -9.17
N GLU A 185 -11.73 -4.90 -8.86
CA GLU A 185 -12.62 -3.84 -8.38
C GLU A 185 -13.22 -4.26 -7.03
N ILE A 186 -13.11 -3.40 -6.03
CA ILE A 186 -13.68 -3.63 -4.70
C ILE A 186 -14.50 -2.39 -4.34
N GLU A 187 -15.77 -2.61 -4.04
CA GLU A 187 -16.63 -1.55 -3.54
C GLU A 187 -16.32 -1.31 -2.05
N LEU A 188 -16.01 -0.05 -1.71
CA LEU A 188 -15.66 0.33 -0.36
C LEU A 188 -16.90 0.82 0.38
N GLU A 189 -17.61 -0.10 0.99
CA GLU A 189 -18.79 0.17 1.83
C GLU A 189 -18.46 -0.08 3.29
N LYS A 190 -19.08 0.68 4.18
CA LYS A 190 -19.04 0.43 5.60
C LYS A 190 -20.22 -0.44 6.00
N GLU A 191 -19.96 -1.70 6.31
CA GLU A 191 -20.97 -2.57 6.89
C GLU A 191 -21.30 -2.11 8.33
N GLU A 192 -22.56 -1.94 8.64
CA GLU A 192 -23.03 -1.73 10.01
C GLU A 192 -23.11 -3.10 10.71
N PHE A 193 -22.41 -3.23 11.82
CA PHE A 193 -22.44 -4.41 12.69
C PHE A 193 -23.40 -4.19 13.86
#